data_d5e8af6d3c91d6b49516467735b75334
#
_entry.id   d5e8af6d3c91d6b49516467735b75334
#
_cell.length_a   1.000
_cell.length_b   1.000
_cell.length_c   1.000
_cell.angle_alpha   90.00
_cell.angle_beta   90.00
_cell.angle_gamma   90.00
#
_symmetry.space_group_name_H-M   'P 1'
#
loop_
_entity.id
_entity.type
_entity.pdbx_description
1 polymer ?
#
loop_
_entity_poly.entity_id
_entity_poly.type
_entity_poly.pdbx_seq_one_letter_code
_entity_poly.pdbx_strand_id
1 'polypeptide(L)'
;MQLQSGTLLQGGKYKIETVLGQGGFGITYLATQVALERKVAIKEFFMKEHCNRDVATSHVSVGSQGSQELVARFRQKFVKEARMIAGLNHPHIIRIIDVFEENGTAYYVMEYMGNGSLAEYLKRNGAVRESKALHYIYQLADALKFIHQHQMNHLDIKPGNVLLDNNNNATLIDFGLSKRYDGEGHQTSTTPIGISAGYAPMEQYKQGGVSTFSPATDIYSLGATLYKLLTNETPPDASDVNDDGLPPLPPSISQSTAYTIEKAMQPRRRDRPQSIDEFLSLLTNNNKPSMQYNEEESETTIIPSISPKAEEEPGSPNIPPKRANHLSNREIWFIAILILLVTSIFVINKTSYNVPAQNSDTAVAIENPIPNLPAQPIDLGLSVKWASWNVGASSPEDYGGLYGWADPTGNNTSTNNTDYPNNNPPSNICGTNYDIAHIKWGENWRLPTKNEVLELCEKCSWKWTSYKGSNGYMITGPSGNYIFLPAVGQRYGTNIGSQKNFGYYWSGTLYSTGYSNYLSFSNTQYQLSFTLRYLGCSVRPVSK
;
A
#
# COMPACT_ATOMS: atom_id res chain seq x y z
N MET A 1 -1.48 -3.99 -30.78
CA MET A 1 -1.05 -3.53 -29.43
C MET A 1 0.46 -3.69 -29.25
N GLN A 2 1.07 -4.85 -29.55
CA GLN A 2 2.50 -5.13 -29.44
C GLN A 2 3.23 -4.74 -30.73
N LEU A 3 4.55 -4.47 -30.65
CA LEU A 3 5.41 -4.35 -31.82
C LEU A 3 5.53 -5.70 -32.52
N GLN A 4 5.59 -5.66 -33.84
CA GLN A 4 5.74 -6.87 -34.65
C GLN A 4 7.19 -7.36 -34.65
N SER A 5 7.38 -8.68 -34.81
CA SER A 5 8.71 -9.25 -35.03
C SER A 5 9.35 -8.62 -36.26
N GLY A 6 10.62 -8.29 -36.18
CA GLY A 6 11.37 -7.60 -37.20
C GLY A 6 11.31 -6.07 -37.14
N THR A 7 10.45 -5.46 -36.28
CA THR A 7 10.43 -4.01 -36.09
C THR A 7 11.81 -3.51 -35.67
N LEU A 8 12.29 -2.47 -36.36
CA LEU A 8 13.56 -1.81 -36.05
C LEU A 8 13.30 -0.58 -35.17
N LEU A 9 14.07 -0.41 -34.12
CA LEU A 9 14.03 0.72 -33.21
C LEU A 9 15.39 1.46 -33.19
N GLN A 10 15.33 2.73 -32.87
CA GLN A 10 16.48 3.63 -32.77
C GLN A 10 17.35 3.61 -34.05
N GLY A 11 16.70 3.87 -35.19
CA GLY A 11 17.39 3.89 -36.50
C GLY A 11 18.00 2.56 -36.90
N GLY A 12 17.44 1.43 -36.46
CA GLY A 12 17.94 0.08 -36.81
C GLY A 12 18.95 -0.49 -35.80
N LYS A 13 19.23 0.21 -34.72
CA LYS A 13 20.15 -0.28 -33.65
C LYS A 13 19.63 -1.53 -32.96
N TYR A 14 18.30 -1.65 -32.80
CA TYR A 14 17.63 -2.78 -32.18
C TYR A 14 16.58 -3.38 -33.09
N LYS A 15 16.53 -4.72 -33.18
CA LYS A 15 15.53 -5.47 -33.92
C LYS A 15 14.70 -6.29 -32.97
N ILE A 16 13.39 -6.05 -32.93
CA ILE A 16 12.43 -6.81 -32.11
C ILE A 16 12.31 -8.23 -32.64
N GLU A 17 12.31 -9.22 -31.75
CA GLU A 17 12.12 -10.63 -32.09
C GLU A 17 10.77 -11.14 -31.62
N THR A 18 10.53 -11.13 -30.31
CA THR A 18 9.32 -11.67 -29.70
C THR A 18 9.00 -10.94 -28.40
N VAL A 19 7.76 -11.09 -27.93
CA VAL A 19 7.32 -10.58 -26.64
C VAL A 19 7.75 -11.55 -25.54
N LEU A 20 8.41 -11.04 -24.51
CA LEU A 20 8.75 -11.76 -23.28
C LEU A 20 7.66 -11.68 -22.22
N GLY A 21 6.97 -10.53 -22.15
CA GLY A 21 5.91 -10.33 -21.15
C GLY A 21 5.16 -9.01 -21.36
N GLN A 22 3.95 -8.93 -20.81
CA GLN A 22 3.12 -7.72 -20.85
C GLN A 22 2.49 -7.51 -19.47
N GLY A 23 2.68 -6.32 -18.91
CA GLY A 23 2.05 -5.85 -17.67
C GLY A 23 1.08 -4.69 -17.92
N GLY A 24 0.51 -4.12 -16.84
CA GLY A 24 -0.42 -2.99 -16.94
C GLY A 24 0.21 -1.70 -17.50
N PHE A 25 1.52 -1.50 -17.30
CA PHE A 25 2.23 -0.27 -17.64
C PHE A 25 3.31 -0.45 -18.74
N GLY A 26 3.48 -1.66 -19.27
CA GLY A 26 4.52 -1.88 -20.28
C GLY A 26 4.53 -3.25 -20.90
N ILE A 27 5.30 -3.34 -21.98
CA ILE A 27 5.54 -4.57 -22.73
C ILE A 27 7.05 -4.81 -22.78
N THR A 28 7.48 -6.02 -22.50
CA THR A 28 8.90 -6.40 -22.57
C THR A 28 9.13 -7.32 -23.77
N TYR A 29 10.12 -7.00 -24.58
CA TYR A 29 10.48 -7.72 -25.79
C TYR A 29 11.87 -8.34 -25.69
N LEU A 30 12.05 -9.50 -26.28
CA LEU A 30 13.36 -9.97 -26.73
C LEU A 30 13.72 -9.20 -28.00
N ALA A 31 14.93 -8.69 -28.07
CA ALA A 31 15.43 -8.00 -29.23
C ALA A 31 16.91 -8.34 -29.46
N THR A 32 17.41 -8.09 -30.67
CA THR A 32 18.82 -8.15 -31.00
C THR A 32 19.37 -6.73 -31.14
N GLN A 33 20.47 -6.43 -30.45
CA GLN A 33 21.30 -5.26 -30.74
C GLN A 33 22.12 -5.57 -31.99
N VAL A 34 21.74 -4.98 -33.13
CA VAL A 34 22.18 -5.41 -34.47
C VAL A 34 23.70 -5.35 -34.64
N ALA A 35 24.32 -4.23 -34.29
CA ALA A 35 25.76 -4.03 -34.46
C ALA A 35 26.64 -4.98 -33.62
N LEU A 36 26.13 -5.50 -32.51
CA LEU A 36 26.86 -6.40 -31.62
C LEU A 36 26.34 -7.85 -31.66
N GLU A 37 25.34 -8.11 -32.48
CA GLU A 37 24.67 -9.42 -32.63
C GLU A 37 24.28 -10.08 -31.29
N ARG A 38 24.02 -9.27 -30.25
CA ARG A 38 23.69 -9.78 -28.93
C ARG A 38 22.22 -9.61 -28.60
N LYS A 39 21.69 -10.55 -27.81
CA LYS A 39 20.33 -10.47 -27.27
C LYS A 39 20.25 -9.42 -26.17
N VAL A 40 19.18 -8.66 -26.16
CA VAL A 40 18.81 -7.67 -25.17
C VAL A 40 17.33 -7.80 -24.84
N ALA A 41 16.91 -7.34 -23.67
CA ALA A 41 15.50 -7.15 -23.35
C ALA A 41 15.15 -5.66 -23.48
N ILE A 42 14.04 -5.35 -24.14
CA ILE A 42 13.56 -3.97 -24.30
C ILE A 42 12.21 -3.85 -23.62
N LYS A 43 12.13 -3.01 -22.59
CA LYS A 43 10.85 -2.66 -21.94
C LYS A 43 10.32 -1.38 -22.56
N GLU A 44 9.11 -1.45 -23.06
CA GLU A 44 8.36 -0.34 -23.64
C GLU A 44 7.35 0.16 -22.62
N PHE A 45 7.23 1.47 -22.44
CA PHE A 45 6.12 2.06 -21.72
C PHE A 45 4.83 1.96 -22.54
N PHE A 46 3.82 1.26 -22.03
CA PHE A 46 2.54 1.10 -22.72
C PHE A 46 1.42 0.86 -21.69
N MET A 47 0.59 1.87 -21.46
CA MET A 47 -0.59 1.75 -20.59
C MET A 47 -1.77 1.22 -21.41
N LYS A 48 -2.06 -0.07 -21.25
CA LYS A 48 -3.05 -0.79 -22.06
C LYS A 48 -4.44 -0.13 -22.09
N GLU A 49 -4.84 0.49 -21.00
CA GLU A 49 -6.17 1.11 -20.85
C GLU A 49 -6.26 2.51 -21.48
N HIS A 50 -5.11 3.17 -21.71
CA HIS A 50 -5.03 4.55 -22.17
C HIS A 50 -4.33 4.74 -23.50
N CYS A 51 -3.57 3.71 -23.95
CA CYS A 51 -2.73 3.78 -25.15
C CYS A 51 -3.25 2.86 -26.26
N ASN A 52 -3.27 3.38 -27.46
CA ASN A 52 -3.54 2.62 -28.68
C ASN A 52 -2.32 2.69 -29.61
N ARG A 53 -2.01 1.57 -30.28
CA ARG A 53 -0.93 1.51 -31.28
C ARG A 53 -1.51 1.45 -32.68
N ASP A 54 -1.03 2.31 -33.55
CA ASP A 54 -1.20 2.17 -35.00
C ASP A 54 -0.30 1.04 -35.51
N VAL A 55 -0.89 0.06 -36.17
CA VAL A 55 -0.18 -1.15 -36.63
C VAL A 55 0.81 -0.86 -37.75
N ALA A 56 0.49 0.11 -38.64
CA ALA A 56 1.31 0.44 -39.78
C ALA A 56 2.54 1.26 -39.42
N THR A 57 2.39 2.21 -38.51
CA THR A 57 3.45 3.15 -38.11
C THR A 57 4.13 2.80 -36.78
N SER A 58 3.59 1.82 -36.05
CA SER A 58 4.00 1.49 -34.65
C SER A 58 3.79 2.64 -33.66
N HIS A 59 3.20 3.76 -34.08
CA HIS A 59 3.00 4.93 -33.22
C HIS A 59 1.97 4.66 -32.12
N VAL A 60 2.28 5.13 -30.90
CA VAL A 60 1.40 5.05 -29.74
C VAL A 60 0.66 6.37 -29.59
N SER A 61 -0.66 6.32 -29.64
CA SER A 61 -1.55 7.45 -29.40
C SER A 61 -2.31 7.29 -28.08
N VAL A 62 -2.71 8.41 -27.48
CA VAL A 62 -3.48 8.46 -26.22
C VAL A 62 -4.87 9.03 -26.52
N GLY A 63 -5.90 8.30 -26.11
CA GLY A 63 -7.26 8.52 -26.62
C GLY A 63 -7.97 9.78 -26.12
N SER A 64 -7.72 10.30 -24.90
CA SER A 64 -8.42 11.48 -24.36
C SER A 64 -7.46 12.47 -23.72
N GLN A 65 -7.87 13.75 -23.63
CA GLN A 65 -7.04 14.81 -23.05
C GLN A 65 -6.68 14.54 -21.58
N GLY A 66 -7.62 14.05 -20.76
CA GLY A 66 -7.34 13.67 -19.36
C GLY A 66 -6.38 12.47 -19.24
N SER A 67 -6.45 11.53 -20.21
CA SER A 67 -5.49 10.42 -20.30
C SER A 67 -4.10 10.88 -20.74
N GLN A 68 -3.97 11.95 -21.53
CA GLN A 68 -2.68 12.45 -22.02
C GLN A 68 -1.78 12.92 -20.88
N GLU A 69 -2.30 13.70 -19.92
CA GLU A 69 -1.54 14.15 -18.76
C GLU A 69 -1.12 12.99 -17.86
N LEU A 70 -2.03 12.05 -17.63
CA LEU A 70 -1.76 10.84 -16.85
C LEU A 70 -0.64 10.01 -17.49
N VAL A 71 -0.77 9.69 -18.78
CA VAL A 71 0.20 8.91 -19.55
C VAL A 71 1.56 9.61 -19.60
N ALA A 72 1.59 10.94 -19.84
CA ALA A 72 2.81 11.73 -19.85
C ALA A 72 3.54 11.67 -18.50
N ARG A 73 2.80 11.78 -17.38
CA ARG A 73 3.35 11.67 -16.04
C ARG A 73 3.96 10.29 -15.76
N PHE A 74 3.26 9.21 -16.16
CA PHE A 74 3.77 7.85 -15.98
C PHE A 74 4.95 7.55 -16.90
N ARG A 75 4.95 8.05 -18.15
CA ARG A 75 6.09 7.94 -19.07
C ARG A 75 7.33 8.62 -18.51
N GLN A 76 7.20 9.84 -17.95
CA GLN A 76 8.31 10.51 -17.28
C GLN A 76 8.86 9.70 -16.11
N LYS A 77 7.99 9.08 -15.30
CA LYS A 77 8.41 8.19 -14.21
C LYS A 77 9.17 6.97 -14.73
N PHE A 78 8.69 6.34 -15.78
CA PHE A 78 9.33 5.20 -16.43
C PHE A 78 10.76 5.54 -16.91
N VAL A 79 10.95 6.69 -17.56
CA VAL A 79 12.28 7.16 -17.99
C VAL A 79 13.16 7.49 -16.79
N LYS A 80 12.60 8.12 -15.75
CA LYS A 80 13.34 8.44 -14.51
C LYS A 80 13.80 7.17 -13.78
N GLU A 81 12.95 6.15 -13.70
CA GLU A 81 13.29 4.84 -13.16
C GLU A 81 14.47 4.20 -13.91
N ALA A 82 14.36 4.12 -15.24
CA ALA A 82 15.43 3.56 -16.06
C ALA A 82 16.78 4.28 -15.85
N ARG A 83 16.77 5.62 -15.78
CA ARG A 83 17.97 6.43 -15.50
C ARG A 83 18.52 6.18 -14.08
N MET A 84 17.64 5.97 -13.13
CA MET A 84 18.03 5.66 -11.75
C MET A 84 18.73 4.32 -11.67
N ILE A 85 18.18 3.27 -12.30
CA ILE A 85 18.77 1.94 -12.35
C ILE A 85 20.11 1.97 -13.12
N ALA A 86 20.18 2.72 -14.23
CA ALA A 86 21.42 2.87 -15.01
C ALA A 86 22.60 3.42 -14.21
N GLY A 87 22.31 4.15 -13.11
CA GLY A 87 23.34 4.62 -12.16
C GLY A 87 23.78 3.58 -11.13
N LEU A 88 23.14 2.41 -11.08
CA LEU A 88 23.47 1.33 -10.15
C LEU A 88 24.35 0.30 -10.86
N ASN A 89 25.57 0.12 -10.40
CA ASN A 89 26.50 -0.88 -10.96
C ASN A 89 26.75 -1.98 -9.93
N HIS A 90 26.02 -3.10 -10.08
CA HIS A 90 26.07 -4.22 -9.15
C HIS A 90 25.76 -5.54 -9.87
N PRO A 91 26.47 -6.66 -9.59
CA PRO A 91 26.31 -7.92 -10.32
C PRO A 91 24.89 -8.54 -10.21
N HIS A 92 24.18 -8.23 -9.13
CA HIS A 92 22.84 -8.76 -8.86
C HIS A 92 21.72 -7.70 -9.03
N ILE A 93 22.00 -6.63 -9.77
CA ILE A 93 21.01 -5.62 -10.21
C ILE A 93 21.05 -5.55 -11.74
N ILE A 94 19.88 -5.52 -12.37
CA ILE A 94 19.79 -5.48 -13.83
C ILE A 94 20.52 -4.26 -14.40
N ARG A 95 21.34 -4.49 -15.41
CA ARG A 95 22.05 -3.42 -16.09
C ARG A 95 21.20 -2.82 -17.19
N ILE A 96 20.97 -1.52 -17.12
CA ILE A 96 20.37 -0.73 -18.21
C ILE A 96 21.46 -0.34 -19.21
N ILE A 97 21.21 -0.62 -20.48
CA ILE A 97 22.14 -0.39 -21.59
C ILE A 97 21.83 0.92 -22.31
N ASP A 98 20.53 1.25 -22.45
CA ASP A 98 20.08 2.40 -23.23
C ASP A 98 18.68 2.85 -22.79
N VAL A 99 18.35 4.13 -23.00
CA VAL A 99 17.04 4.71 -22.77
C VAL A 99 16.74 5.70 -23.89
N PHE A 100 15.61 5.55 -24.59
CA PHE A 100 15.22 6.42 -25.69
C PHE A 100 13.71 6.58 -25.82
N GLU A 101 13.29 7.60 -26.54
CA GLU A 101 11.89 7.85 -26.90
C GLU A 101 11.71 7.72 -28.41
N GLU A 102 10.73 6.94 -28.84
CA GLU A 102 10.36 6.71 -30.25
C GLU A 102 8.89 6.27 -30.30
N ASN A 103 8.26 6.33 -31.47
CA ASN A 103 6.88 5.88 -31.69
C ASN A 103 5.83 6.49 -30.71
N GLY A 104 6.06 7.70 -30.21
CA GLY A 104 5.17 8.36 -29.24
C GLY A 104 5.22 7.78 -27.83
N THR A 105 6.20 6.89 -27.53
CA THR A 105 6.40 6.27 -26.23
C THR A 105 7.88 6.27 -25.82
N ALA A 106 8.21 5.60 -24.70
CA ALA A 106 9.57 5.47 -24.20
C ALA A 106 9.98 4.01 -24.06
N TYR A 107 11.26 3.77 -24.24
CA TYR A 107 11.88 2.45 -24.16
C TYR A 107 13.10 2.50 -23.27
N TYR A 108 13.38 1.42 -22.54
CA TYR A 108 14.72 1.17 -22.04
C TYR A 108 15.19 -0.25 -22.41
N VAL A 109 16.49 -0.34 -22.66
CA VAL A 109 17.18 -1.56 -23.06
C VAL A 109 17.97 -2.08 -21.88
N MET A 110 17.84 -3.34 -21.57
CA MET A 110 18.53 -4.02 -20.47
C MET A 110 19.16 -5.33 -20.92
N GLU A 111 20.03 -5.87 -20.11
CA GLU A 111 20.60 -7.19 -20.35
C GLU A 111 19.48 -8.25 -20.42
N TYR A 112 19.65 -9.21 -21.36
CA TYR A 112 18.74 -10.33 -21.48
C TYR A 112 19.19 -11.49 -20.60
N MET A 113 18.31 -11.97 -19.73
CA MET A 113 18.53 -13.10 -18.85
C MET A 113 17.78 -14.33 -19.39
N GLY A 114 18.56 -15.33 -19.88
CA GLY A 114 17.99 -16.43 -20.67
C GLY A 114 17.20 -17.47 -19.88
N ASN A 115 17.40 -17.59 -18.57
CA ASN A 115 16.76 -18.62 -17.75
C ASN A 115 15.41 -18.21 -17.15
N GLY A 116 14.92 -16.99 -17.48
CA GLY A 116 13.64 -16.48 -17.01
C GLY A 116 13.64 -16.06 -15.55
N SER A 117 12.47 -15.94 -14.94
CA SER A 117 12.32 -15.50 -13.55
C SER A 117 12.35 -16.66 -12.55
N LEU A 118 12.67 -16.34 -11.28
CA LEU A 118 12.53 -17.30 -10.17
C LEU A 118 11.09 -17.80 -10.02
N ALA A 119 10.07 -17.00 -10.38
CA ALA A 119 8.68 -17.44 -10.38
C ALA A 119 8.44 -18.52 -11.43
N GLU A 120 8.97 -18.34 -12.65
CA GLU A 120 8.90 -19.36 -13.71
C GLU A 120 9.72 -20.60 -13.34
N TYR A 121 10.86 -20.41 -12.69
CA TYR A 121 11.66 -21.52 -12.16
C TYR A 121 10.85 -22.35 -11.16
N LEU A 122 10.19 -21.72 -10.17
CA LEU A 122 9.34 -22.38 -9.17
C LEU A 122 8.14 -23.09 -9.82
N LYS A 123 7.51 -22.46 -10.83
CA LYS A 123 6.39 -23.07 -11.56
C LYS A 123 6.81 -24.36 -12.27
N ARG A 124 8.04 -24.45 -12.77
CA ARG A 124 8.57 -25.63 -13.48
C ARG A 124 9.11 -26.72 -12.55
N ASN A 125 9.71 -26.33 -11.43
CA ASN A 125 10.53 -27.23 -10.60
C ASN A 125 9.98 -27.46 -9.18
N GLY A 126 8.96 -26.69 -8.76
CA GLY A 126 8.48 -26.73 -7.37
C GLY A 126 9.42 -26.04 -6.38
N ALA A 127 9.28 -26.38 -5.11
CA ALA A 127 10.11 -25.85 -4.03
C ALA A 127 11.61 -26.13 -4.23
N VAL A 128 12.42 -25.19 -3.79
CA VAL A 128 13.87 -25.22 -3.97
C VAL A 128 14.53 -25.80 -2.70
N ARG A 129 15.57 -26.61 -2.85
CA ARG A 129 16.39 -27.06 -1.70
C ARG A 129 16.98 -25.85 -0.98
N GLU A 130 17.06 -25.94 0.34
CA GLU A 130 17.50 -24.82 1.20
C GLU A 130 18.83 -24.22 0.76
N SER A 131 19.85 -25.03 0.48
CA SER A 131 21.17 -24.53 0.03
C SER A 131 21.09 -23.68 -1.23
N LYS A 132 20.22 -24.05 -2.19
CA LYS A 132 20.01 -23.29 -3.42
C LYS A 132 19.14 -22.04 -3.17
N ALA A 133 18.13 -22.14 -2.31
CA ALA A 133 17.32 -20.97 -1.92
C ALA A 133 18.19 -19.91 -1.24
N LEU A 134 19.04 -20.32 -0.31
CA LEU A 134 19.99 -19.45 0.37
C LEU A 134 21.00 -18.83 -0.59
N HIS A 135 21.50 -19.57 -1.61
CA HIS A 135 22.35 -19.00 -2.64
C HIS A 135 21.69 -17.77 -3.32
N TYR A 136 20.42 -17.89 -3.73
CA TYR A 136 19.70 -16.76 -4.31
C TYR A 136 19.48 -15.64 -3.29
N ILE A 137 19.14 -15.97 -2.06
CA ILE A 137 18.91 -14.97 -1.00
C ILE A 137 20.16 -14.19 -0.67
N TYR A 138 21.35 -14.82 -0.63
CA TYR A 138 22.61 -14.11 -0.43
C TYR A 138 22.89 -13.10 -1.55
N GLN A 139 22.61 -13.46 -2.80
CA GLN A 139 22.76 -12.58 -3.95
C GLN A 139 21.78 -11.39 -3.91
N LEU A 140 20.51 -11.65 -3.57
CA LEU A 140 19.51 -10.59 -3.39
C LEU A 140 19.82 -9.69 -2.19
N ALA A 141 20.30 -10.27 -1.09
CA ALA A 141 20.75 -9.52 0.08
C ALA A 141 21.90 -8.58 -0.25
N ASP A 142 22.86 -9.02 -1.07
CA ASP A 142 23.98 -8.18 -1.53
C ASP A 142 23.47 -7.01 -2.38
N ALA A 143 22.56 -7.25 -3.34
CA ALA A 143 21.91 -6.20 -4.11
C ALA A 143 21.13 -5.21 -3.23
N LEU A 144 20.38 -5.70 -2.24
CA LEU A 144 19.62 -4.86 -1.32
C LEU A 144 20.53 -4.04 -0.41
N LYS A 145 21.60 -4.63 0.12
CA LYS A 145 22.61 -3.91 0.89
C LYS A 145 23.18 -2.73 0.11
N PHE A 146 23.49 -2.95 -1.18
CA PHE A 146 23.97 -1.92 -2.07
C PHE A 146 22.96 -0.77 -2.26
N ILE A 147 21.69 -1.06 -2.57
CA ILE A 147 20.69 0.01 -2.78
C ILE A 147 20.32 0.73 -1.46
N HIS A 148 20.35 0.03 -0.32
CA HIS A 148 20.13 0.64 0.99
C HIS A 148 21.23 1.64 1.35
N GLN A 149 22.50 1.37 0.99
CA GLN A 149 23.60 2.33 1.14
C GLN A 149 23.37 3.61 0.29
N HIS A 150 22.60 3.51 -0.79
CA HIS A 150 22.18 4.65 -1.64
C HIS A 150 20.85 5.27 -1.21
N GLN A 151 20.40 5.02 0.01
CA GLN A 151 19.13 5.52 0.56
C GLN A 151 17.91 5.19 -0.34
N MET A 152 17.86 3.94 -0.80
CA MET A 152 16.77 3.43 -1.64
C MET A 152 16.16 2.19 -1.04
N ASN A 153 14.82 2.09 -1.11
CA ASN A 153 14.09 0.83 -0.95
C ASN A 153 13.60 0.34 -2.31
N HIS A 154 13.59 -0.98 -2.50
CA HIS A 154 13.06 -1.63 -3.71
C HIS A 154 11.53 -1.70 -3.69
N LEU A 155 10.93 -2.13 -2.59
CA LEU A 155 9.50 -2.20 -2.28
C LEU A 155 8.68 -3.23 -3.09
N ASP A 156 9.30 -4.04 -3.96
CA ASP A 156 8.59 -5.10 -4.72
C ASP A 156 9.47 -6.33 -4.94
N ILE A 157 10.11 -6.82 -3.87
CA ILE A 157 10.93 -8.03 -3.91
C ILE A 157 10.03 -9.25 -3.88
N LYS A 158 10.08 -10.04 -4.94
CA LYS A 158 9.32 -11.28 -5.12
C LYS A 158 9.96 -12.13 -6.21
N PRO A 159 9.69 -13.45 -6.30
CA PRO A 159 10.28 -14.32 -7.33
C PRO A 159 10.05 -13.85 -8.77
N GLY A 160 8.95 -13.12 -9.04
CA GLY A 160 8.67 -12.58 -10.38
C GLY A 160 9.60 -11.43 -10.79
N ASN A 161 10.19 -10.74 -9.82
CA ASN A 161 11.11 -9.60 -10.03
C ASN A 161 12.59 -10.00 -9.86
N VAL A 162 12.87 -11.30 -9.92
CA VAL A 162 14.24 -11.85 -9.89
C VAL A 162 14.44 -12.71 -11.12
N LEU A 163 15.35 -12.31 -12.01
CA LEU A 163 15.75 -13.09 -13.18
C LEU A 163 16.98 -13.94 -12.88
N LEU A 164 17.12 -15.03 -13.61
CA LEU A 164 18.28 -15.93 -13.56
C LEU A 164 19.11 -15.78 -14.82
N ASP A 165 20.42 -15.57 -14.65
CA ASP A 165 21.38 -15.63 -15.75
C ASP A 165 21.66 -17.08 -16.18
N ASN A 166 22.48 -17.27 -17.21
CA ASN A 166 22.84 -18.60 -17.73
C ASN A 166 23.59 -19.47 -16.69
N ASN A 167 24.17 -18.86 -15.67
CA ASN A 167 24.87 -19.53 -14.57
C ASN A 167 23.96 -19.76 -13.35
N ASN A 168 22.67 -19.44 -13.48
CA ASN A 168 21.67 -19.43 -12.39
C ASN A 168 22.00 -18.44 -11.25
N ASN A 169 22.68 -17.34 -11.52
CA ASN A 169 22.77 -16.26 -10.56
C ASN A 169 21.50 -15.40 -10.60
N ALA A 170 21.07 -14.95 -9.43
CA ALA A 170 19.90 -14.11 -9.27
C ALA A 170 20.22 -12.64 -9.56
N THR A 171 19.37 -11.98 -10.33
CA THR A 171 19.47 -10.55 -10.67
C THR A 171 18.13 -9.88 -10.40
N LEU A 172 18.15 -8.84 -9.55
CA LEU A 172 16.98 -8.06 -9.18
C LEU A 172 16.59 -7.11 -10.31
N ILE A 173 15.30 -7.10 -10.64
CA ILE A 173 14.71 -6.27 -11.70
C ILE A 173 13.50 -5.50 -11.18
N ASP A 174 12.98 -4.59 -12.00
CA ASP A 174 11.70 -3.87 -11.81
C ASP A 174 11.66 -2.98 -10.55
N PHE A 175 12.31 -1.83 -10.67
CA PHE A 175 12.36 -0.78 -9.66
C PHE A 175 11.17 0.20 -9.74
N GLY A 176 10.07 -0.20 -10.40
CA GLY A 176 8.89 0.63 -10.62
C GLY A 176 8.22 1.15 -9.35
N LEU A 177 8.38 0.47 -8.23
CA LEU A 177 7.92 0.89 -6.91
C LEU A 177 9.02 1.48 -6.04
N SER A 178 10.28 1.44 -6.48
CA SER A 178 11.43 1.89 -5.69
C SER A 178 11.33 3.36 -5.30
N LYS A 179 11.75 3.66 -4.09
CA LYS A 179 11.78 5.02 -3.54
C LYS A 179 13.19 5.41 -3.14
N ARG A 180 13.53 6.68 -3.42
CA ARG A 180 14.73 7.33 -2.88
C ARG A 180 14.35 8.24 -1.72
N TYR A 181 15.27 8.37 -0.77
CA TYR A 181 15.14 9.18 0.41
C TYR A 181 16.33 10.14 0.50
N ASP A 182 16.16 11.27 1.19
CA ASP A 182 17.25 12.21 1.51
C ASP A 182 18.07 11.71 2.69
N GLY A 183 19.09 12.47 3.08
CA GLY A 183 19.95 12.15 4.23
C GLY A 183 19.23 12.13 5.59
N GLU A 184 18.03 12.70 5.66
CA GLU A 184 17.15 12.68 6.83
C GLU A 184 16.11 11.55 6.76
N GLY A 185 16.12 10.76 5.69
CA GLY A 185 15.21 9.64 5.48
C GLY A 185 13.83 10.02 4.95
N HIS A 186 13.63 11.26 4.44
CA HIS A 186 12.38 11.67 3.84
C HIS A 186 12.31 11.28 2.36
N GLN A 187 11.11 10.90 1.91
CA GLN A 187 10.87 10.48 0.53
C GLN A 187 11.06 11.63 -0.47
N THR A 188 11.96 11.46 -1.44
CA THR A 188 12.23 12.43 -2.51
C THR A 188 11.54 12.12 -3.84
N SER A 189 10.85 10.97 -3.93
CA SER A 189 10.16 10.53 -5.15
C SER A 189 8.70 10.16 -4.87
N THR A 190 7.80 10.54 -5.79
CA THR A 190 6.40 10.10 -5.78
C THR A 190 6.27 8.85 -6.64
N THR A 191 6.10 7.68 -6.03
CA THR A 191 5.89 6.42 -6.73
C THR A 191 4.45 5.93 -6.54
N PRO A 192 3.79 5.35 -7.56
CA PRO A 192 2.51 4.69 -7.38
C PRO A 192 2.61 3.60 -6.31
N ILE A 193 1.56 3.42 -5.54
CA ILE A 193 1.50 2.33 -4.57
C ILE A 193 1.11 1.08 -5.34
N GLY A 194 2.08 0.17 -5.54
CA GLY A 194 1.83 -1.20 -5.94
C GLY A 194 1.97 -2.09 -4.71
N ILE A 195 1.11 -3.08 -4.57
CA ILE A 195 1.14 -4.03 -3.46
C ILE A 195 1.18 -5.43 -4.06
N SER A 196 2.20 -6.19 -3.69
CA SER A 196 2.31 -7.61 -4.03
C SER A 196 1.85 -8.42 -2.82
N ALA A 197 0.62 -8.94 -2.89
CA ALA A 197 0.01 -9.75 -1.83
C ALA A 197 0.95 -10.88 -1.38
N GLY A 198 1.09 -11.09 -0.08
CA GLY A 198 2.00 -12.04 0.55
C GLY A 198 3.46 -11.59 0.64
N TYR A 199 3.90 -10.59 -0.15
CA TYR A 199 5.28 -10.07 -0.14
C TYR A 199 5.42 -8.68 0.46
N ALA A 200 4.36 -7.89 0.44
CA ALA A 200 4.36 -6.52 0.93
C ALA A 200 4.06 -6.46 2.44
N PRO A 201 4.87 -5.80 3.27
CA PRO A 201 4.60 -5.60 4.68
C PRO A 201 3.51 -4.56 4.94
N MET A 202 2.95 -4.55 6.16
CA MET A 202 1.80 -3.70 6.53
C MET A 202 2.01 -2.20 6.28
N GLU A 203 3.23 -1.70 6.39
CA GLU A 203 3.52 -0.28 6.14
C GLU A 203 3.37 0.12 4.67
N GLN A 204 3.44 -0.82 3.71
CA GLN A 204 3.17 -0.54 2.29
C GLN A 204 1.68 -0.36 1.99
N TYR A 205 0.80 -0.92 2.82
CA TYR A 205 -0.65 -0.77 2.70
C TYR A 205 -1.15 0.59 3.21
N LYS A 206 -0.29 1.36 3.90
CA LYS A 206 -0.65 2.70 4.37
C LYS A 206 -0.79 3.67 3.21
N GLN A 207 -1.69 4.64 3.35
CA GLN A 207 -1.85 5.72 2.39
C GLN A 207 -0.54 6.50 2.22
N GLY A 208 -0.10 6.69 0.96
CA GLY A 208 1.23 7.24 0.66
C GLY A 208 2.38 6.22 0.69
N GLY A 209 2.10 4.97 1.10
CA GLY A 209 3.09 3.91 1.18
C GLY A 209 4.19 4.19 2.22
N VAL A 210 5.40 3.70 1.96
CA VAL A 210 6.55 3.89 2.85
C VAL A 210 7.09 5.31 2.69
N SER A 211 6.79 6.19 3.64
CA SER A 211 7.21 7.61 3.63
C SER A 211 8.61 7.84 4.19
N THR A 212 9.13 6.90 5.00
CA THR A 212 10.44 6.96 5.62
C THR A 212 11.30 5.78 5.20
N PHE A 213 12.59 6.03 4.94
CA PHE A 213 13.54 4.98 4.62
C PHE A 213 13.65 3.95 5.73
N SER A 214 13.64 2.66 5.35
CA SER A 214 13.92 1.57 6.27
C SER A 214 14.26 0.29 5.53
N PRO A 215 15.46 -0.27 5.71
CA PRO A 215 15.82 -1.59 5.20
C PRO A 215 14.85 -2.70 5.62
N ALA A 216 14.28 -2.60 6.82
CA ALA A 216 13.34 -3.60 7.35
C ALA A 216 12.07 -3.79 6.51
N THR A 217 11.73 -2.83 5.63
CA THR A 217 10.62 -2.99 4.68
C THR A 217 10.97 -3.99 3.58
N ASP A 218 12.15 -3.87 2.96
CA ASP A 218 12.62 -4.81 1.94
C ASP A 218 13.00 -6.17 2.56
N ILE A 219 13.46 -6.19 3.81
CA ILE A 219 13.79 -7.42 4.55
C ILE A 219 12.55 -8.30 4.75
N TYR A 220 11.36 -7.72 4.98
CA TYR A 220 10.11 -8.48 5.00
C TYR A 220 9.90 -9.22 3.67
N SER A 221 10.01 -8.50 2.56
CA SER A 221 9.80 -9.05 1.21
C SER A 221 10.87 -10.09 0.84
N LEU A 222 12.10 -9.92 1.34
CA LEU A 222 13.18 -10.90 1.19
C LEU A 222 12.88 -12.20 1.97
N GLY A 223 12.39 -12.09 3.21
CA GLY A 223 11.92 -13.22 4.02
C GLY A 223 10.75 -13.96 3.36
N ALA A 224 9.75 -13.21 2.86
CA ALA A 224 8.63 -13.75 2.11
C ALA A 224 9.05 -14.46 0.80
N THR A 225 10.09 -13.93 0.13
CA THR A 225 10.69 -14.58 -1.05
C THR A 225 11.38 -15.88 -0.65
N LEU A 226 12.14 -15.92 0.45
CA LEU A 226 12.76 -17.14 0.96
C LEU A 226 11.70 -18.18 1.36
N TYR A 227 10.63 -17.77 2.05
CA TYR A 227 9.49 -18.64 2.34
C TYR A 227 8.95 -19.29 1.07
N LYS A 228 8.65 -18.47 0.04
CA LYS A 228 8.14 -18.96 -1.27
C LYS A 228 9.11 -19.94 -1.95
N LEU A 229 10.41 -19.67 -1.91
CA LEU A 229 11.42 -20.56 -2.50
C LEU A 229 11.44 -21.94 -1.84
N LEU A 230 11.28 -22.00 -0.52
CA LEU A 230 11.37 -23.23 0.26
C LEU A 230 10.06 -24.04 0.28
N THR A 231 8.91 -23.39 0.22
CA THR A 231 7.60 -24.05 0.33
C THR A 231 6.89 -24.20 -1.01
N ASN A 232 7.23 -23.38 -1.98
CA ASN A 232 6.44 -23.12 -3.20
C ASN A 232 5.01 -22.63 -2.95
N GLU A 233 4.69 -22.27 -1.69
CA GLU A 233 3.41 -21.64 -1.33
C GLU A 233 3.56 -20.11 -1.31
N THR A 234 2.53 -19.39 -1.74
CA THR A 234 2.51 -17.93 -1.59
C THR A 234 2.39 -17.61 -0.11
N PRO A 235 3.28 -16.75 0.44
CA PRO A 235 3.18 -16.36 1.84
C PRO A 235 1.81 -15.75 2.14
N PRO A 236 1.29 -15.91 3.38
CA PRO A 236 0.10 -15.19 3.81
C PRO A 236 0.29 -13.68 3.71
N ASP A 237 -0.79 -12.93 3.57
CA ASP A 237 -0.73 -11.47 3.63
C ASP A 237 -0.21 -10.99 5.00
N ALA A 238 0.42 -9.82 5.03
CA ALA A 238 1.02 -9.30 6.27
C ALA A 238 0.00 -9.12 7.42
N SER A 239 -1.30 -8.94 7.11
CA SER A 239 -2.39 -8.97 8.07
C SER A 239 -2.60 -10.35 8.68
N ASP A 240 -2.60 -11.38 7.84
CA ASP A 240 -2.84 -12.76 8.28
C ASP A 240 -1.64 -13.25 9.12
N VAL A 241 -0.41 -12.86 8.73
CA VAL A 241 0.79 -13.12 9.55
C VAL A 241 0.71 -12.44 10.92
N ASN A 242 0.08 -11.24 10.99
CA ASN A 242 -0.11 -10.55 12.26
C ASN A 242 -1.15 -11.25 13.18
N ASP A 243 -2.18 -11.82 12.59
CA ASP A 243 -3.32 -12.38 13.33
C ASP A 243 -3.09 -13.87 13.68
N ASP A 244 -2.54 -14.65 12.76
CA ASP A 244 -2.41 -16.12 12.86
C ASP A 244 -0.95 -16.60 12.89
N GLY A 245 0.03 -15.73 12.65
CA GLY A 245 1.43 -16.10 12.47
C GLY A 245 1.73 -16.71 11.10
N LEU A 246 2.98 -17.14 10.92
CA LEU A 246 3.38 -17.87 9.71
C LEU A 246 3.02 -19.36 9.84
N PRO A 247 2.52 -19.99 8.77
CA PRO A 247 2.36 -21.45 8.72
C PRO A 247 3.70 -22.16 8.98
N PRO A 248 3.68 -23.32 9.63
CA PRO A 248 4.90 -24.06 9.93
C PRO A 248 5.65 -24.43 8.65
N LEU A 249 6.97 -24.22 8.69
CA LEU A 249 7.85 -24.60 7.58
C LEU A 249 8.09 -26.10 7.56
N PRO A 250 8.41 -26.70 6.39
CA PRO A 250 8.77 -28.10 6.30
C PRO A 250 9.91 -28.48 7.25
N PRO A 251 9.86 -29.66 7.93
CA PRO A 251 10.89 -30.08 8.88
C PRO A 251 12.30 -30.26 8.28
N SER A 252 12.40 -30.32 6.96
CA SER A 252 13.69 -30.39 6.24
C SER A 252 14.46 -29.06 6.22
N ILE A 253 13.85 -27.96 6.66
CA ILE A 253 14.47 -26.64 6.70
C ILE A 253 15.18 -26.45 8.03
N SER A 254 16.40 -25.93 7.99
CA SER A 254 17.19 -25.68 9.20
C SER A 254 16.50 -24.69 10.14
N GLN A 255 16.70 -24.88 11.43
CA GLN A 255 16.12 -24.02 12.45
C GLN A 255 16.56 -22.56 12.31
N SER A 256 17.81 -22.29 11.89
CA SER A 256 18.31 -20.94 11.63
C SER A 256 17.56 -20.26 10.49
N THR A 257 17.31 -20.97 9.39
CA THR A 257 16.56 -20.45 8.24
C THR A 257 15.09 -20.22 8.61
N ALA A 258 14.45 -21.15 9.31
CA ALA A 258 13.07 -20.99 9.78
C ALA A 258 12.93 -19.76 10.70
N TYR A 259 13.82 -19.62 11.67
CA TYR A 259 13.86 -18.47 12.58
C TYR A 259 14.11 -17.15 11.85
N THR A 260 14.99 -17.15 10.83
CA THR A 260 15.27 -15.94 10.02
C THR A 260 14.04 -15.50 9.25
N ILE A 261 13.29 -16.42 8.65
CA ILE A 261 12.02 -16.13 7.95
C ILE A 261 11.02 -15.53 8.94
N GLU A 262 10.83 -16.16 10.11
CA GLU A 262 9.93 -15.66 11.15
C GLU A 262 10.30 -14.25 11.60
N LYS A 263 11.58 -13.97 11.84
CA LYS A 263 12.06 -12.63 12.22
C LYS A 263 11.92 -11.61 11.11
N ALA A 264 12.24 -11.96 9.87
CA ALA A 264 12.12 -11.06 8.72
C ALA A 264 10.66 -10.70 8.45
N MET A 265 9.73 -11.63 8.64
CA MET A 265 8.30 -11.44 8.36
C MET A 265 7.49 -10.96 9.58
N GLN A 266 8.14 -10.49 10.65
CA GLN A 266 7.41 -9.88 11.77
C GLN A 266 6.53 -8.72 11.28
N PRO A 267 5.26 -8.64 11.73
CA PRO A 267 4.31 -7.61 11.28
C PRO A 267 4.78 -6.18 11.56
N ARG A 268 5.38 -5.96 12.75
CA ARG A 268 5.89 -4.64 13.13
C ARG A 268 7.31 -4.44 12.62
N ARG A 269 7.52 -3.38 11.86
CA ARG A 269 8.82 -3.03 11.26
C ARG A 269 10.01 -3.04 12.25
N ARG A 270 9.79 -2.57 13.49
CA ARG A 270 10.82 -2.52 14.54
C ARG A 270 11.26 -3.89 15.07
N ASP A 271 10.44 -4.93 14.88
CA ASP A 271 10.69 -6.28 15.39
C ASP A 271 11.41 -7.16 14.37
N ARG A 272 11.68 -6.61 13.16
CA ARG A 272 12.45 -7.22 12.07
C ARG A 272 13.93 -6.86 12.19
N PRO A 273 14.85 -7.59 11.53
CA PRO A 273 16.21 -7.11 11.30
C PRO A 273 16.19 -5.71 10.68
N GLN A 274 17.02 -4.80 11.21
CA GLN A 274 17.06 -3.39 10.77
C GLN A 274 18.08 -3.16 9.66
N SER A 275 18.91 -4.14 9.35
CA SER A 275 19.89 -4.12 8.26
C SER A 275 19.99 -5.49 7.59
N ILE A 276 20.51 -5.50 6.38
CA ILE A 276 20.82 -6.74 5.66
C ILE A 276 21.88 -7.56 6.41
N ASP A 277 22.85 -6.93 7.04
CA ASP A 277 23.88 -7.62 7.83
C ASP A 277 23.25 -8.34 9.05
N GLU A 278 22.28 -7.71 9.71
CA GLU A 278 21.53 -8.35 10.80
C GLU A 278 20.71 -9.53 10.28
N PHE A 279 20.01 -9.40 9.16
CA PHE A 279 19.26 -10.49 8.51
C PHE A 279 20.20 -11.67 8.18
N LEU A 280 21.35 -11.43 7.57
CA LEU A 280 22.33 -12.46 7.21
C LEU A 280 22.95 -13.14 8.44
N SER A 281 23.15 -12.40 9.53
CA SER A 281 23.66 -12.96 10.78
C SER A 281 22.73 -14.02 11.38
N LEU A 282 21.41 -13.88 11.23
CA LEU A 282 20.44 -14.87 11.68
C LEU A 282 20.55 -16.19 10.91
N LEU A 283 20.89 -16.15 9.63
CA LEU A 283 21.09 -17.36 8.80
C LEU A 283 22.34 -18.15 9.21
N THR A 284 23.37 -17.47 9.76
CA THR A 284 24.66 -18.09 10.11
C THR A 284 24.79 -18.48 11.56
N ASN A 285 23.99 -17.90 12.47
CA ASN A 285 24.06 -18.18 13.89
C ASN A 285 23.34 -19.49 14.26
N ASN A 286 24.11 -20.54 14.55
CA ASN A 286 23.64 -21.78 15.16
C ASN A 286 23.28 -21.63 16.66
N ASN A 287 23.16 -20.41 17.20
CA ASN A 287 22.84 -20.16 18.59
C ASN A 287 21.33 -20.26 18.81
N LYS A 288 20.91 -21.35 19.40
CA LYS A 288 19.57 -21.65 19.92
C LYS A 288 19.07 -20.59 20.92
N PRO A 289 17.82 -20.17 20.80
CA PRO A 289 16.95 -20.14 21.97
C PRO A 289 16.28 -21.53 22.09
N SER A 290 16.57 -22.23 23.16
CA SER A 290 15.81 -23.40 23.56
C SER A 290 14.38 -22.96 23.85
N MET A 291 13.43 -23.24 22.97
CA MET A 291 12.01 -23.30 23.36
C MET A 291 11.85 -24.55 24.23
N GLN A 292 11.69 -24.34 25.52
CA GLN A 292 11.15 -25.36 26.42
C GLN A 292 9.68 -25.57 26.03
N TYR A 293 9.40 -26.68 25.36
CA TYR A 293 8.06 -27.26 25.39
C TYR A 293 7.86 -27.83 26.80
N ASN A 294 6.92 -27.27 27.56
CA ASN A 294 6.41 -27.90 28.74
C ASN A 294 5.56 -29.09 28.28
N GLU A 295 6.13 -30.30 28.35
CA GLU A 295 5.37 -31.53 28.43
C GLU A 295 4.81 -31.62 29.87
N GLU A 296 3.50 -31.49 30.00
CA GLU A 296 2.79 -31.94 31.20
C GLU A 296 2.90 -33.47 31.30
N GLU A 297 3.78 -33.96 32.14
CA GLU A 297 3.72 -35.31 32.65
C GLU A 297 3.05 -35.36 34.02
N SER A 298 2.01 -36.13 34.07
CA SER A 298 1.21 -36.51 35.21
C SER A 298 2.01 -37.22 36.30
N GLU A 299 1.61 -36.88 37.54
CA GLU A 299 1.92 -37.45 38.85
C GLU A 299 2.38 -38.89 38.96
N THR A 300 3.42 -39.14 39.78
CA THR A 300 3.35 -40.18 40.83
C THR A 300 4.28 -39.80 42.03
N THR A 301 3.67 -39.80 43.16
CA THR A 301 4.13 -39.56 44.55
C THR A 301 5.29 -40.49 44.95
N ILE A 302 6.26 -39.96 45.73
CA ILE A 302 6.75 -40.55 47.03
C ILE A 302 7.69 -39.56 47.72
N ILE A 303 7.38 -39.24 49.01
CA ILE A 303 8.18 -38.57 50.07
C ILE A 303 8.87 -39.70 50.88
N PRO A 304 9.98 -39.57 51.69
CA PRO A 304 10.31 -38.42 52.55
C PRO A 304 11.82 -38.11 52.83
N SER A 305 12.01 -36.94 53.38
CA SER A 305 12.73 -36.54 54.63
C SER A 305 14.23 -36.22 54.61
N ILE A 306 14.56 -35.06 55.12
CA ILE A 306 15.29 -34.63 56.32
C ILE A 306 16.16 -33.39 56.03
N SER A 307 15.81 -32.26 56.71
CA SER A 307 16.60 -31.05 56.94
C SER A 307 17.72 -31.33 58.01
N PRO A 308 18.50 -30.35 58.52
CA PRO A 308 18.80 -28.99 58.12
C PRO A 308 20.30 -28.62 58.26
N LYS A 309 20.75 -27.46 57.87
CA LYS A 309 21.52 -26.50 58.71
C LYS A 309 21.85 -25.20 58.03
N ALA A 310 21.77 -24.19 58.82
CA ALA A 310 21.87 -22.77 58.65
C ALA A 310 23.31 -22.24 58.46
N GLU A 311 23.30 -20.90 58.25
CA GLU A 311 24.38 -19.89 58.42
C GLU A 311 24.98 -19.46 57.07
N GLU A 312 25.13 -18.19 56.69
CA GLU A 312 25.10 -16.87 57.32
C GLU A 312 24.98 -15.84 56.18
N GLU A 313 24.27 -14.73 56.39
CA GLU A 313 24.44 -13.51 55.61
C GLU A 313 25.78 -12.84 55.99
N PRO A 314 26.41 -12.09 55.06
CA PRO A 314 26.29 -10.65 55.20
C PRO A 314 26.40 -9.83 53.90
N GLY A 315 25.84 -8.65 53.93
CA GLY A 315 26.42 -7.48 53.27
C GLY A 315 25.73 -6.95 52.01
N SER A 316 24.76 -6.09 52.19
CA SER A 316 24.29 -5.14 51.19
C SER A 316 25.35 -4.09 50.85
N PRO A 317 25.59 -3.71 49.60
CA PRO A 317 26.21 -2.44 49.27
C PRO A 317 25.20 -1.45 48.64
N ASN A 318 25.23 -0.28 49.21
CA ASN A 318 24.65 1.01 48.87
C ASN A 318 24.47 1.30 47.38
N ILE A 319 23.25 1.70 47.03
CA ILE A 319 22.91 2.36 45.75
C ILE A 319 23.00 3.88 45.98
N PRO A 320 23.82 4.63 45.22
CA PRO A 320 23.78 6.09 45.29
C PRO A 320 22.58 6.67 44.54
N PRO A 321 22.06 7.85 44.94
CA PRO A 321 20.82 8.41 44.40
C PRO A 321 21.01 8.93 42.98
N LYS A 322 20.00 8.67 42.11
CA LYS A 322 19.89 9.22 40.75
C LYS A 322 19.83 10.75 40.81
N ARG A 323 20.79 11.41 40.17
CA ARG A 323 20.77 12.85 39.89
C ARG A 323 19.64 13.16 38.92
N ALA A 324 18.78 14.10 39.27
CA ALA A 324 17.83 14.73 38.36
C ALA A 324 18.61 15.56 37.32
N ASN A 325 18.38 15.27 36.05
CA ASN A 325 18.93 16.07 34.93
C ASN A 325 18.17 17.39 34.87
N HIS A 326 18.80 18.48 35.26
CA HIS A 326 18.38 19.84 34.94
C HIS A 326 18.72 20.11 33.47
N LEU A 327 17.69 20.47 32.68
CA LEU A 327 17.85 20.97 31.33
C LEU A 327 18.73 22.24 31.32
N SER A 328 19.66 22.35 30.39
CA SER A 328 20.57 23.49 30.29
C SER A 328 19.79 24.73 29.79
N ASN A 329 20.25 25.91 30.20
CA ASN A 329 19.66 27.21 29.80
C ASN A 329 19.58 27.41 28.26
N ARG A 330 20.36 26.66 27.49
CA ARG A 330 20.28 26.66 26.01
C ARG A 330 19.03 25.98 25.47
N GLU A 331 18.64 24.86 26.06
CA GLU A 331 17.43 24.12 25.64
C GLU A 331 16.14 24.85 25.98
N ILE A 332 16.13 25.60 27.09
CA ILE A 332 15.00 26.45 27.47
C ILE A 332 14.81 27.62 26.46
N TRP A 333 15.90 28.19 25.93
CA TRP A 333 15.84 29.24 24.92
C TRP A 333 15.35 28.75 23.55
N PHE A 334 15.67 27.53 23.14
CA PHE A 334 15.16 26.93 21.89
C PHE A 334 13.65 26.69 21.96
N ILE A 335 13.14 26.22 23.10
CA ILE A 335 11.69 26.02 23.30
C ILE A 335 10.94 27.36 23.31
N ALA A 336 11.51 28.40 23.91
CA ALA A 336 10.92 29.75 23.93
C ALA A 336 10.88 30.41 22.53
N ILE A 337 11.89 30.21 21.69
CA ILE A 337 11.93 30.70 20.30
C ILE A 337 10.93 29.96 19.42
N LEU A 338 10.74 28.63 19.63
CA LEU A 338 9.77 27.84 18.88
C LEU A 338 8.32 28.26 19.20
N ILE A 339 8.02 28.58 20.45
CA ILE A 339 6.71 29.08 20.89
C ILE A 339 6.43 30.47 20.33
N LEU A 340 7.44 31.35 20.25
CA LEU A 340 7.31 32.69 19.66
C LEU A 340 7.11 32.65 18.12
N LEU A 341 7.72 31.71 17.42
CA LEU A 341 7.51 31.51 15.98
C LEU A 341 6.10 30.99 15.66
N VAL A 342 5.56 30.07 16.49
CA VAL A 342 4.19 29.54 16.30
C VAL A 342 3.13 30.61 16.60
N THR A 343 3.34 31.50 17.58
CA THR A 343 2.41 32.59 17.88
C THR A 343 2.46 33.72 16.84
N SER A 344 3.61 33.95 16.20
CA SER A 344 3.74 34.95 15.12
C SER A 344 3.02 34.55 13.84
N ILE A 345 2.90 33.24 13.53
CA ILE A 345 2.14 32.72 12.38
C ILE A 345 0.62 32.86 12.62
N PHE A 346 0.16 32.86 13.86
CA PHE A 346 -1.27 33.03 14.18
C PHE A 346 -1.76 34.49 14.13
N VAL A 347 -0.87 35.49 14.20
CA VAL A 347 -1.23 36.91 14.22
C VAL A 347 -1.30 37.52 12.83
N ILE A 348 -0.68 36.94 11.80
CA ILE A 348 -0.64 37.53 10.43
C ILE A 348 -1.89 37.20 9.59
N ASN A 349 -2.77 36.29 10.04
CA ASN A 349 -3.99 35.91 9.30
C ASN A 349 -5.30 36.59 9.77
N LYS A 350 -5.21 37.72 10.44
CA LYS A 350 -6.37 38.57 10.78
C LYS A 350 -6.25 39.96 10.17
N THR A 351 -6.38 40.08 8.86
CA THR A 351 -6.74 41.36 8.22
C THR A 351 -8.07 41.19 7.51
N SER A 352 -9.05 41.81 8.10
CA SER A 352 -10.44 41.92 7.68
C SER A 352 -10.57 42.70 6.38
N TYR A 353 -11.36 42.20 5.44
CA TYR A 353 -12.02 43.06 4.44
C TYR A 353 -13.48 43.24 4.83
N ASN A 354 -13.84 44.48 5.15
CA ASN A 354 -15.22 44.92 5.32
C ASN A 354 -15.89 45.11 3.95
N VAL A 355 -17.08 44.51 3.77
CA VAL A 355 -18.05 44.89 2.74
C VAL A 355 -19.38 45.15 3.45
N PRO A 356 -20.14 46.21 3.07
CA PRO A 356 -21.21 46.76 3.90
C PRO A 356 -22.50 45.94 3.84
N ALA A 357 -23.21 45.96 4.97
CA ALA A 357 -24.53 45.39 5.15
C ALA A 357 -25.60 46.09 4.29
N GLN A 358 -26.46 45.30 3.64
CA GLN A 358 -27.80 45.73 3.28
C GLN A 358 -28.80 44.90 4.08
N ASN A 359 -29.60 45.62 4.85
CA ASN A 359 -30.73 45.11 5.61
C ASN A 359 -31.87 44.65 4.70
N SER A 360 -32.47 43.53 5.05
CA SER A 360 -33.93 43.37 5.00
C SER A 360 -34.38 42.29 6.00
N ASP A 361 -35.05 42.77 7.03
CA ASP A 361 -35.79 41.97 7.99
C ASP A 361 -36.92 41.19 7.30
N THR A 362 -36.98 39.92 7.59
CA THR A 362 -38.27 39.21 7.84
C THR A 362 -37.98 37.94 8.66
N ALA A 363 -38.39 38.03 9.90
CA ALA A 363 -38.45 36.91 10.80
C ALA A 363 -39.51 35.90 10.31
N VAL A 364 -39.14 34.67 10.05
CA VAL A 364 -40.04 33.53 9.93
C VAL A 364 -39.63 32.46 10.91
N ALA A 365 -40.63 31.98 11.61
CA ALA A 365 -40.66 31.11 12.76
C ALA A 365 -39.75 29.89 12.69
N ILE A 366 -39.22 29.54 13.86
CA ILE A 366 -38.56 28.28 14.17
C ILE A 366 -39.57 27.14 14.00
N GLU A 367 -39.48 26.43 12.89
CA GLU A 367 -40.13 25.11 12.77
C GLU A 367 -39.20 24.02 13.30
N ASN A 368 -39.78 23.14 14.08
CA ASN A 368 -39.18 21.95 14.70
C ASN A 368 -38.32 21.13 13.71
N PRO A 369 -37.27 20.39 14.18
CA PRO A 369 -36.42 19.59 13.31
C PRO A 369 -37.26 18.54 12.59
N ILE A 370 -37.28 18.64 11.25
CA ILE A 370 -37.93 17.70 10.35
C ILE A 370 -37.27 16.32 10.53
N PRO A 371 -38.02 15.24 10.76
CA PRO A 371 -37.43 13.91 10.88
C PRO A 371 -36.74 13.52 9.57
N ASN A 372 -35.60 12.83 9.69
CA ASN A 372 -34.74 12.29 8.64
C ASN A 372 -35.53 11.78 7.41
N LEU A 373 -35.80 12.65 6.44
CA LEU A 373 -36.29 12.20 5.14
C LEU A 373 -35.13 11.53 4.40
N PRO A 374 -35.33 10.34 3.82
CA PRO A 374 -34.30 9.68 3.02
C PRO A 374 -33.97 10.57 1.81
N ALA A 375 -32.69 10.54 1.41
CA ALA A 375 -32.21 11.26 0.24
C ALA A 375 -32.99 10.85 -1.03
N GLN A 376 -33.07 11.77 -2.00
CA GLN A 376 -33.66 11.44 -3.30
C GLN A 376 -32.71 10.53 -4.11
N PRO A 377 -33.26 9.50 -4.78
CA PRO A 377 -32.47 8.64 -5.68
C PRO A 377 -32.17 9.39 -6.97
N ILE A 378 -30.90 9.58 -7.29
CA ILE A 378 -30.41 10.23 -8.52
C ILE A 378 -30.00 9.16 -9.51
N ASP A 379 -30.64 9.15 -10.66
CA ASP A 379 -30.28 8.27 -11.78
C ASP A 379 -29.08 8.89 -12.52
N LEU A 380 -27.90 8.30 -12.35
CA LEU A 380 -26.69 8.70 -13.04
C LEU A 380 -26.50 8.00 -14.40
N GLY A 381 -27.45 7.14 -14.81
CA GLY A 381 -27.30 6.25 -15.98
C GLY A 381 -26.40 5.05 -15.68
N LEU A 382 -26.34 4.62 -14.41
CA LEU A 382 -25.61 3.46 -13.91
C LEU A 382 -26.57 2.31 -13.57
N SER A 383 -26.01 1.19 -13.15
CA SER A 383 -26.82 0.00 -12.76
C SER A 383 -27.74 0.23 -11.55
N VAL A 384 -27.45 1.26 -10.73
CA VAL A 384 -28.23 1.67 -9.56
C VAL A 384 -28.33 3.19 -9.48
N LYS A 385 -29.36 3.68 -8.78
CA LYS A 385 -29.50 5.11 -8.46
C LYS A 385 -28.74 5.43 -7.17
N TRP A 386 -28.06 6.57 -7.14
CA TRP A 386 -27.28 7.02 -6.00
C TRP A 386 -28.04 8.03 -5.17
N ALA A 387 -27.90 7.97 -3.85
CA ALA A 387 -28.51 8.93 -2.96
C ALA A 387 -27.96 10.35 -3.19
N SER A 388 -28.81 11.37 -3.03
CA SER A 388 -28.42 12.77 -3.20
C SER A 388 -27.48 13.26 -2.09
N TRP A 389 -27.47 12.66 -0.89
CA TRP A 389 -26.56 12.94 0.23
C TRP A 389 -26.23 11.70 1.04
N ASN A 390 -25.36 11.85 2.06
CA ASN A 390 -24.84 10.77 2.89
C ASN A 390 -25.84 10.35 3.98
N VAL A 391 -25.71 9.16 4.52
CA VAL A 391 -26.44 8.74 5.73
C VAL A 391 -26.09 9.68 6.89
N GLY A 392 -27.12 10.21 7.54
CA GLY A 392 -26.98 11.18 8.65
C GLY A 392 -26.75 12.62 8.20
N ALA A 393 -26.77 12.90 6.89
CA ALA A 393 -26.76 14.24 6.33
C ALA A 393 -28.19 14.73 6.03
N SER A 394 -28.35 16.03 5.84
CA SER A 394 -29.59 16.70 5.45
C SER A 394 -29.49 17.43 4.09
N SER A 395 -28.28 17.51 3.51
CA SER A 395 -27.99 18.14 2.23
C SER A 395 -26.77 17.51 1.56
N PRO A 396 -26.54 17.73 0.25
CA PRO A 396 -25.41 17.13 -0.47
C PRO A 396 -24.02 17.56 0.06
N GLU A 397 -23.90 18.78 0.57
CA GLU A 397 -22.66 19.35 1.13
C GLU A 397 -22.39 18.94 2.58
N ASP A 398 -23.39 18.40 3.28
CA ASP A 398 -23.26 17.92 4.65
C ASP A 398 -22.47 16.60 4.69
N TYR A 399 -21.58 16.50 5.65
CA TYR A 399 -20.71 15.32 5.80
C TYR A 399 -21.46 14.07 6.23
N GLY A 400 -22.56 14.21 7.01
CA GLY A 400 -23.28 13.09 7.59
C GLY A 400 -22.49 12.33 8.65
N GLY A 401 -22.86 11.08 8.89
CA GLY A 401 -22.23 10.23 9.88
C GLY A 401 -20.99 9.48 9.34
N LEU A 402 -20.12 9.09 10.26
CA LEU A 402 -18.96 8.21 10.00
C LEU A 402 -19.20 6.88 10.75
N TYR A 403 -19.37 5.81 10.02
CA TYR A 403 -19.81 4.51 10.51
C TYR A 403 -18.71 3.47 10.35
N GLY A 404 -18.58 2.55 11.31
CA GLY A 404 -17.79 1.35 11.14
C GLY A 404 -18.47 0.36 10.17
N TRP A 405 -17.71 -0.45 9.47
CA TRP A 405 -18.28 -1.41 8.52
C TRP A 405 -18.95 -2.58 9.25
N ALA A 406 -20.17 -2.93 8.89
CA ALA A 406 -21.01 -3.92 9.56
C ALA A 406 -21.34 -3.56 11.02
N ASP A 407 -21.35 -2.28 11.39
CA ASP A 407 -21.84 -1.79 12.68
C ASP A 407 -23.31 -1.40 12.56
N PRO A 408 -24.26 -2.25 13.02
CA PRO A 408 -25.67 -1.97 12.91
C PRO A 408 -26.15 -0.83 13.82
N THR A 409 -25.38 -0.50 14.86
CA THR A 409 -25.72 0.60 15.80
C THR A 409 -25.29 1.95 15.24
N GLY A 410 -24.24 1.98 14.42
CA GLY A 410 -23.63 3.19 13.90
C GLY A 410 -22.86 4.01 14.94
N ASN A 411 -22.70 3.51 16.16
CA ASN A 411 -22.12 4.22 17.29
C ASN A 411 -20.78 3.64 17.77
N ASN A 412 -20.30 2.56 17.14
CA ASN A 412 -19.07 1.90 17.57
C ASN A 412 -17.84 2.77 17.27
N THR A 413 -17.09 3.08 18.34
CA THR A 413 -15.85 3.86 18.30
C THR A 413 -14.62 3.02 18.60
N SER A 414 -14.68 1.69 18.45
CA SER A 414 -13.55 0.78 18.64
C SER A 414 -12.34 1.19 17.81
N THR A 415 -11.16 0.91 18.33
CA THR A 415 -9.87 1.19 17.68
C THR A 415 -9.16 -0.09 17.20
N ASN A 416 -9.82 -1.25 17.35
CA ASN A 416 -9.29 -2.54 16.88
C ASN A 416 -10.42 -3.47 16.42
N ASN A 417 -10.10 -4.51 15.67
CA ASN A 417 -11.07 -5.48 15.16
C ASN A 417 -11.56 -6.47 16.22
N THR A 418 -10.79 -6.74 17.28
CA THR A 418 -11.16 -7.72 18.32
C THR A 418 -12.32 -7.25 19.17
N ASP A 419 -12.43 -5.95 19.40
CA ASP A 419 -13.53 -5.33 20.14
C ASP A 419 -14.68 -4.90 19.23
N TYR A 420 -14.58 -5.20 17.93
CA TYR A 420 -15.56 -4.79 16.94
C TYR A 420 -16.70 -5.81 16.87
N PRO A 421 -17.98 -5.36 16.90
CA PRO A 421 -19.10 -6.28 16.87
C PRO A 421 -19.10 -7.07 15.55
N ASN A 422 -19.34 -8.35 15.67
CA ASN A 422 -19.37 -9.32 14.59
C ASN A 422 -17.99 -9.65 13.96
N ASN A 423 -17.26 -10.55 14.60
CA ASN A 423 -15.95 -11.03 14.14
C ASN A 423 -16.01 -11.84 12.83
N ASN A 424 -17.19 -12.32 12.42
CA ASN A 424 -17.37 -13.07 11.18
C ASN A 424 -18.59 -12.57 10.36
N PRO A 425 -18.51 -11.35 9.78
CA PRO A 425 -19.60 -10.81 8.98
C PRO A 425 -19.73 -11.54 7.64
N PRO A 426 -20.92 -11.49 7.01
CA PRO A 426 -21.09 -11.97 5.64
C PRO A 426 -20.13 -11.27 4.68
N SER A 427 -19.73 -11.95 3.60
CA SER A 427 -18.89 -11.37 2.53
C SER A 427 -19.54 -10.18 1.81
N ASN A 428 -20.87 -10.06 1.90
CA ASN A 428 -21.65 -8.92 1.41
C ASN A 428 -22.75 -8.58 2.41
N ILE A 429 -22.75 -7.34 2.92
CA ILE A 429 -23.77 -6.84 3.88
C ILE A 429 -24.85 -5.98 3.23
N CYS A 430 -24.80 -5.71 1.92
CA CYS A 430 -25.75 -4.83 1.24
C CYS A 430 -27.21 -5.27 1.46
N GLY A 431 -28.03 -4.41 2.06
CA GLY A 431 -29.45 -4.67 2.34
C GLY A 431 -29.70 -5.68 3.47
N THR A 432 -28.71 -5.98 4.30
CA THR A 432 -28.83 -6.84 5.49
C THR A 432 -28.97 -6.02 6.78
N ASN A 433 -29.21 -6.70 7.90
CA ASN A 433 -29.22 -6.09 9.24
C ASN A 433 -27.83 -5.57 9.71
N TYR A 434 -26.80 -5.69 8.89
CA TYR A 434 -25.48 -5.10 9.10
C TYR A 434 -25.22 -3.85 8.26
N ASP A 435 -26.15 -3.51 7.37
CA ASP A 435 -26.07 -2.37 6.47
C ASP A 435 -26.70 -1.14 7.11
N ILE A 436 -25.88 -0.19 7.51
CA ILE A 436 -26.35 1.03 8.19
C ILE A 436 -27.28 1.89 7.32
N ALA A 437 -27.15 1.84 5.98
CA ALA A 437 -28.06 2.53 5.08
C ALA A 437 -29.44 1.88 5.08
N HIS A 438 -29.50 0.55 5.02
CA HIS A 438 -30.72 -0.24 5.11
C HIS A 438 -31.42 -0.02 6.46
N ILE A 439 -30.67 -0.04 7.57
CA ILE A 439 -31.21 0.13 8.92
C ILE A 439 -31.80 1.54 9.11
N LYS A 440 -31.11 2.59 8.64
CA LYS A 440 -31.53 3.98 8.89
C LYS A 440 -32.56 4.50 7.88
N TRP A 441 -32.58 4.00 6.64
CA TRP A 441 -33.39 4.53 5.55
C TRP A 441 -34.40 3.52 4.98
N GLY A 442 -34.41 2.25 5.46
CA GLY A 442 -35.36 1.21 5.08
C GLY A 442 -34.94 0.41 3.84
N GLU A 443 -35.79 -0.53 3.45
CA GLU A 443 -35.51 -1.62 2.50
C GLU A 443 -35.11 -1.17 1.08
N ASN A 444 -35.49 0.03 0.68
CA ASN A 444 -35.14 0.55 -0.66
C ASN A 444 -33.71 1.05 -0.76
N TRP A 445 -33.02 1.21 0.37
CA TRP A 445 -31.67 1.76 0.43
C TRP A 445 -30.69 0.75 0.99
N ARG A 446 -29.48 0.76 0.45
CA ARG A 446 -28.38 -0.09 0.89
C ARG A 446 -27.02 0.52 0.58
N LEU A 447 -25.97 -0.02 1.18
CA LEU A 447 -24.60 0.21 0.75
C LEU A 447 -24.41 -0.19 -0.73
N PRO A 448 -23.60 0.54 -1.49
CA PRO A 448 -23.17 0.08 -2.81
C PRO A 448 -22.28 -1.15 -2.67
N THR A 449 -22.36 -2.08 -3.60
CA THR A 449 -21.40 -3.17 -3.75
C THR A 449 -20.07 -2.63 -4.27
N LYS A 450 -19.01 -3.42 -4.15
CA LYS A 450 -17.68 -3.13 -4.76
C LYS A 450 -17.82 -2.80 -6.26
N ASN A 451 -18.62 -3.58 -7.01
CA ASN A 451 -18.77 -3.41 -8.44
C ASN A 451 -19.52 -2.12 -8.82
N GLU A 452 -20.51 -1.71 -8.02
CA GLU A 452 -21.23 -0.45 -8.22
C GLU A 452 -20.34 0.77 -7.90
N VAL A 453 -19.42 0.66 -6.93
CA VAL A 453 -18.40 1.68 -6.69
C VAL A 453 -17.42 1.75 -7.86
N LEU A 454 -16.99 0.61 -8.41
CA LEU A 454 -16.13 0.59 -9.62
C LEU A 454 -16.86 1.20 -10.82
N GLU A 455 -18.14 0.86 -11.03
CA GLU A 455 -18.95 1.45 -12.09
C GLU A 455 -19.04 2.98 -11.97
N LEU A 456 -19.23 3.52 -10.75
CA LEU A 456 -19.21 4.96 -10.49
C LEU A 456 -17.85 5.58 -10.86
N CYS A 457 -16.74 4.91 -10.51
CA CYS A 457 -15.39 5.38 -10.83
C CYS A 457 -15.10 5.37 -12.34
N GLU A 458 -15.59 4.34 -13.06
CA GLU A 458 -15.24 4.09 -14.45
C GLU A 458 -16.12 4.82 -15.45
N LYS A 459 -17.42 4.98 -15.15
CA LYS A 459 -18.41 5.51 -16.10
C LYS A 459 -18.77 6.97 -15.90
N CYS A 460 -18.40 7.58 -14.77
CA CYS A 460 -18.75 8.96 -14.46
C CYS A 460 -17.55 9.90 -14.62
N SER A 461 -17.83 11.18 -14.89
CA SER A 461 -16.83 12.23 -14.84
C SER A 461 -16.74 12.81 -13.44
N TRP A 462 -15.51 13.04 -12.96
CA TRP A 462 -15.21 13.48 -11.60
C TRP A 462 -14.54 14.84 -11.63
N LYS A 463 -15.15 15.86 -11.00
CA LYS A 463 -14.60 17.21 -10.92
C LYS A 463 -14.47 17.63 -9.46
N TRP A 464 -13.21 17.79 -8.97
CA TRP A 464 -12.98 18.37 -7.65
C TRP A 464 -13.45 19.80 -7.59
N THR A 465 -14.24 20.15 -6.59
CA THR A 465 -14.82 21.48 -6.43
C THR A 465 -15.16 21.75 -4.96
N SER A 466 -15.42 23.03 -4.66
CA SER A 466 -16.08 23.42 -3.42
C SER A 466 -17.57 23.68 -3.73
N TYR A 467 -18.45 22.96 -3.04
CA TYR A 467 -19.89 23.10 -3.19
C TYR A 467 -20.48 23.55 -1.85
N LYS A 468 -21.07 24.77 -1.83
CA LYS A 468 -21.63 25.38 -0.63
C LYS A 468 -20.72 25.32 0.60
N GLY A 469 -19.42 25.55 0.41
CA GLY A 469 -18.42 25.58 1.47
C GLY A 469 -17.78 24.25 1.85
N SER A 470 -18.23 23.13 1.28
CA SER A 470 -17.63 21.82 1.45
C SER A 470 -16.82 21.42 0.22
N ASN A 471 -15.58 20.99 0.42
CA ASN A 471 -14.74 20.44 -0.65
C ASN A 471 -15.14 18.99 -0.95
N GLY A 472 -15.05 18.58 -2.20
CA GLY A 472 -15.38 17.22 -2.61
C GLY A 472 -15.42 17.06 -4.13
N TYR A 473 -16.00 15.96 -4.57
CA TYR A 473 -16.21 15.71 -6.00
C TYR A 473 -17.65 15.90 -6.44
N MET A 474 -17.83 16.73 -7.48
CA MET A 474 -19.02 16.70 -8.32
C MET A 474 -18.85 15.55 -9.31
N ILE A 475 -19.74 14.58 -9.26
CA ILE A 475 -19.69 13.34 -10.07
C ILE A 475 -20.88 13.36 -11.02
N THR A 476 -20.62 13.46 -12.32
CA THR A 476 -21.64 13.50 -13.36
C THR A 476 -21.68 12.17 -14.11
N GLY A 477 -22.83 11.53 -14.13
CA GLY A 477 -23.03 10.26 -14.79
C GLY A 477 -23.37 10.37 -16.27
N PRO A 478 -23.46 9.22 -16.98
CA PRO A 478 -23.86 9.17 -18.41
C PRO A 478 -25.21 9.80 -18.72
N SER A 479 -26.14 9.81 -17.76
CA SER A 479 -27.48 10.46 -17.90
C SER A 479 -27.41 12.00 -17.92
N GLY A 480 -26.26 12.61 -17.58
CA GLY A 480 -26.11 14.04 -17.38
C GLY A 480 -26.47 14.51 -15.95
N ASN A 481 -27.09 13.68 -15.13
CA ASN A 481 -27.35 13.97 -13.73
C ASN A 481 -26.04 13.85 -12.90
N TYR A 482 -26.04 14.50 -11.76
CA TYR A 482 -24.85 14.54 -10.90
C TYR A 482 -25.18 14.35 -9.42
N ILE A 483 -24.19 13.92 -8.65
CA ILE A 483 -24.15 13.91 -7.19
C ILE A 483 -22.90 14.62 -6.71
N PHE A 484 -22.92 15.10 -5.46
CA PHE A 484 -21.74 15.67 -4.81
C PHE A 484 -21.30 14.77 -3.66
N LEU A 485 -20.06 14.30 -3.65
CA LEU A 485 -19.43 13.56 -2.55
C LEU A 485 -18.48 14.49 -1.79
N PRO A 486 -18.83 14.97 -0.58
CA PRO A 486 -17.96 15.80 0.23
C PRO A 486 -16.75 15.04 0.78
N ALA A 487 -15.63 15.75 0.98
CA ALA A 487 -14.41 15.22 1.59
C ALA A 487 -14.56 15.12 3.11
N VAL A 488 -15.24 14.09 3.57
CA VAL A 488 -15.74 13.89 4.94
C VAL A 488 -14.67 13.52 5.95
N GLY A 489 -13.47 13.09 5.50
CA GLY A 489 -12.45 12.51 6.37
C GLY A 489 -12.78 11.09 6.83
N GLN A 490 -12.07 10.63 7.86
CA GLN A 490 -12.21 9.30 8.46
C GLN A 490 -12.15 9.40 9.99
N ARG A 491 -12.89 8.56 10.68
CA ARG A 491 -12.87 8.47 12.15
C ARG A 491 -12.00 7.28 12.62
N TYR A 492 -11.14 7.54 13.60
CA TYR A 492 -10.39 6.54 14.35
C TYR A 492 -10.68 6.73 15.85
N GLY A 493 -11.32 5.76 16.48
CA GLY A 493 -11.88 5.92 17.81
C GLY A 493 -12.89 7.07 17.84
N THR A 494 -12.65 8.09 18.64
CA THR A 494 -13.46 9.33 18.70
C THR A 494 -12.91 10.47 17.85
N ASN A 495 -11.71 10.32 17.28
CA ASN A 495 -11.03 11.38 16.53
C ASN A 495 -11.39 11.33 15.04
N ILE A 496 -11.71 12.47 14.44
CA ILE A 496 -11.94 12.62 13.01
C ILE A 496 -10.75 13.36 12.39
N GLY A 497 -10.14 12.74 11.38
CA GLY A 497 -9.02 13.30 10.64
C GLY A 497 -9.32 13.49 9.15
N SER A 498 -8.48 14.26 8.49
CA SER A 498 -8.46 14.41 7.01
C SER A 498 -9.71 15.04 6.38
N GLN A 499 -10.61 15.66 7.15
CA GLN A 499 -11.76 16.40 6.64
C GLN A 499 -11.31 17.52 5.68
N LYS A 500 -12.15 17.85 4.71
CA LYS A 500 -11.93 18.84 3.63
C LYS A 500 -10.90 18.43 2.57
N ASN A 501 -10.06 17.42 2.84
CA ASN A 501 -9.00 16.99 1.93
C ASN A 501 -9.22 15.60 1.35
N PHE A 502 -9.91 14.70 2.10
CA PHE A 502 -10.13 13.31 1.72
C PHE A 502 -11.57 12.87 1.95
N GLY A 503 -12.10 12.04 1.07
CA GLY A 503 -13.36 11.33 1.24
C GLY A 503 -13.14 9.84 1.34
N TYR A 504 -13.87 9.19 2.28
CA TYR A 504 -13.82 7.76 2.53
C TYR A 504 -15.25 7.23 2.68
N TYR A 505 -15.65 6.35 1.75
CA TYR A 505 -17.04 5.89 1.62
C TYR A 505 -17.11 4.38 1.54
N TRP A 506 -17.82 3.73 2.45
CA TRP A 506 -17.93 2.28 2.47
C TRP A 506 -18.63 1.70 1.24
N SER A 507 -18.14 0.54 0.77
CA SER A 507 -18.96 -0.42 0.04
C SER A 507 -19.45 -1.52 1.00
N GLY A 508 -20.52 -2.20 0.66
CA GLY A 508 -21.05 -3.31 1.48
C GLY A 508 -20.36 -4.65 1.23
N THR A 509 -19.27 -4.68 0.43
CA THR A 509 -18.53 -5.89 0.08
C THR A 509 -17.29 -6.03 0.96
N LEU A 510 -17.17 -7.14 1.69
CA LEU A 510 -15.98 -7.50 2.47
C LEU A 510 -14.77 -7.67 1.55
N TYR A 511 -13.60 -7.26 2.01
CA TYR A 511 -12.33 -7.55 1.35
C TYR A 511 -11.68 -8.81 1.98
N SER A 512 -11.54 -8.81 3.30
CA SER A 512 -11.05 -9.94 4.12
C SER A 512 -11.62 -9.83 5.53
N THR A 513 -11.37 -10.76 6.42
CA THR A 513 -11.96 -10.83 7.77
C THR A 513 -11.86 -9.50 8.56
N GLY A 514 -10.73 -8.80 8.49
CA GLY A 514 -10.48 -7.53 9.19
C GLY A 514 -10.68 -6.28 8.34
N TYR A 515 -10.90 -6.41 7.03
CA TYR A 515 -10.89 -5.30 6.06
C TYR A 515 -12.12 -5.28 5.18
N SER A 516 -12.57 -4.11 4.78
CA SER A 516 -13.66 -3.97 3.81
C SER A 516 -13.32 -2.98 2.70
N ASN A 517 -13.98 -3.18 1.55
CA ASN A 517 -13.81 -2.30 0.40
C ASN A 517 -14.47 -0.94 0.65
N TYR A 518 -13.85 0.13 0.18
CA TYR A 518 -14.35 1.49 0.25
C TYR A 518 -13.85 2.34 -0.93
N LEU A 519 -14.58 3.37 -1.27
CA LEU A 519 -14.16 4.43 -2.16
C LEU A 519 -13.30 5.42 -1.37
N SER A 520 -12.08 5.71 -1.85
CA SER A 520 -11.24 6.78 -1.32
C SER A 520 -10.96 7.83 -2.37
N PHE A 521 -10.91 9.11 -1.97
CA PHE A 521 -10.50 10.17 -2.86
C PHE A 521 -9.81 11.34 -2.14
N SER A 522 -8.99 12.06 -2.91
CA SER A 522 -8.39 13.34 -2.57
C SER A 522 -8.65 14.33 -3.73
N ASN A 523 -8.15 15.55 -3.65
CA ASN A 523 -8.26 16.51 -4.75
C ASN A 523 -7.53 16.11 -6.05
N THR A 524 -6.73 15.04 -6.03
CA THR A 524 -5.92 14.60 -7.17
C THR A 524 -6.27 13.21 -7.70
N GLN A 525 -7.03 12.41 -6.94
CA GLN A 525 -7.31 11.03 -7.31
C GLN A 525 -8.54 10.49 -6.59
N TYR A 526 -9.19 9.50 -7.19
CA TYR A 526 -10.23 8.67 -6.58
C TYR A 526 -10.01 7.22 -7.00
N GLN A 527 -10.34 6.28 -6.10
CA GLN A 527 -10.15 4.85 -6.36
C GLN A 527 -10.97 3.99 -5.39
N LEU A 528 -11.28 2.77 -5.82
CA LEU A 528 -11.69 1.72 -4.90
C LEU A 528 -10.45 1.21 -4.16
N SER A 529 -10.56 1.04 -2.85
CA SER A 529 -9.51 0.54 -1.96
C SER A 529 -10.14 -0.28 -0.83
N PHE A 530 -9.34 -0.71 0.14
CA PHE A 530 -9.82 -1.42 1.33
C PHE A 530 -9.18 -0.83 2.60
N THR A 531 -9.89 -0.93 3.72
CA THR A 531 -9.40 -0.45 5.01
C THR A 531 -10.01 -1.24 6.16
N LEU A 532 -9.47 -1.05 7.37
CA LEU A 532 -9.90 -1.73 8.60
C LEU A 532 -11.38 -1.42 8.91
N ARG A 533 -12.14 -2.46 9.24
CA ARG A 533 -13.60 -2.39 9.42
C ARG A 533 -14.04 -1.48 10.55
N TYR A 534 -13.25 -1.33 11.62
CA TYR A 534 -13.57 -0.48 12.75
C TYR A 534 -13.38 1.02 12.48
N LEU A 535 -12.72 1.40 11.39
CA LEU A 535 -12.61 2.81 11.01
C LEU A 535 -13.98 3.37 10.62
N GLY A 536 -14.25 4.61 11.02
CA GLY A 536 -15.48 5.26 10.62
C GLY A 536 -15.33 5.92 9.25
N CYS A 537 -16.05 5.39 8.24
CA CYS A 537 -16.18 6.00 6.92
C CYS A 537 -17.62 6.45 6.67
N SER A 538 -17.81 7.36 5.74
CA SER A 538 -19.15 7.80 5.33
C SER A 538 -19.85 6.72 4.52
N VAL A 539 -21.17 6.90 4.37
CA VAL A 539 -22.01 6.00 3.58
C VAL A 539 -22.84 6.82 2.61
N ARG A 540 -22.63 6.61 1.30
CA ARG A 540 -23.51 7.10 0.24
C ARG A 540 -24.34 5.92 -0.26
N PRO A 541 -25.61 5.84 0.10
CA PRO A 541 -26.46 4.73 -0.29
C PRO A 541 -26.78 4.68 -1.77
N VAL A 542 -27.21 3.49 -2.20
CA VAL A 542 -27.81 3.25 -3.52
C VAL A 542 -29.19 2.61 -3.39
N SER A 543 -30.03 2.81 -4.40
CA SER A 543 -31.32 2.15 -4.57
C SER A 543 -31.41 1.55 -5.98
N LYS A 544 -32.30 0.58 -6.15
CA LYS A 544 -32.60 -0.01 -7.45
C LYS A 544 -33.34 0.96 -8.37
#